data_d95bfbc2f8ea0d0fa7c5cc7542cbd087
#
_entry.id   d95bfbc2f8ea0d0fa7c5cc7542cbd087
#
_cell.length_a   1.000
_cell.length_b   1.000
_cell.length_c   1.000
_cell.angle_alpha   90.00
_cell.angle_beta   90.00
_cell.angle_gamma   90.00
#
_symmetry.space_group_name_H-M   'P 1'
#
loop_
_entity.id
_entity.type
_entity.pdbx_description
1 polymer ?
#
loop_
_entity_poly.entity_id
_entity_poly.type
_entity_poly.pdbx_seq_one_letter_code
_entity_poly.pdbx_strand_id
1 'polypeptide(L)'
;MIRAGVVLFGADGIAVIERIRDGLTYYVLPGGQVDPGETLAEAARRETYEELGLHVRIHGAVAVVNFRETTQHYFLAEAIGGEFGTGAGPEMDSPVDSERGSYRALWLPPHRYGELKPKPIGATLAAVPDPEAVVTGWLAAPLGFDEV
;
A
#
# COMPACT_ATOMS: atom_id res chain seq x y z
N MET A 1 1.10 -12.92 11.50
CA MET A 1 1.99 -11.83 11.05
C MET A 1 1.20 -10.52 11.00
N ILE A 2 1.81 -9.43 11.45
CA ILE A 2 1.19 -8.10 11.41
C ILE A 2 1.94 -7.25 10.41
N ARG A 3 1.21 -6.62 9.49
CA ARG A 3 1.75 -5.75 8.46
C ARG A 3 1.08 -4.37 8.56
N ALA A 4 1.79 -3.35 8.15
CA ALA A 4 1.26 -1.98 8.11
C ALA A 4 1.64 -1.33 6.79
N GLY A 5 0.71 -0.58 6.22
CA GLY A 5 0.91 0.07 4.95
C GLY A 5 0.05 1.33 4.82
N VAL A 6 0.09 1.92 3.64
CA VAL A 6 -0.58 3.19 3.39
C VAL A 6 -1.50 3.15 2.18
N VAL A 7 -2.54 3.97 2.25
CA VAL A 7 -3.32 4.40 1.09
C VAL A 7 -2.87 5.83 0.82
N LEU A 8 -2.19 6.02 -0.31
CA LEU A 8 -1.59 7.29 -0.67
C LEU A 8 -2.05 7.70 -2.06
N PHE A 9 -2.89 8.74 -2.11
CA PHE A 9 -3.36 9.30 -3.38
C PHE A 9 -2.43 10.40 -3.88
N GLY A 10 -2.20 10.42 -5.17
CA GLY A 10 -1.48 11.49 -5.86
C GLY A 10 -2.30 11.98 -7.05
N ALA A 11 -1.72 12.88 -7.83
CA ALA A 11 -2.41 13.47 -8.98
C ALA A 11 -2.80 12.42 -10.04
N ASP A 12 -1.99 11.37 -10.19
CA ASP A 12 -2.16 10.38 -11.26
C ASP A 12 -2.82 9.07 -10.79
N GLY A 13 -3.14 8.95 -9.51
CA GLY A 13 -3.76 7.76 -8.98
C GLY A 13 -3.28 7.43 -7.59
N ILE A 14 -3.27 6.13 -7.26
CA ILE A 14 -2.85 5.62 -5.96
C ILE A 14 -1.45 5.01 -6.05
N ALA A 15 -0.62 5.25 -5.01
CA ALA A 15 0.71 4.66 -4.97
C ALA A 15 0.64 3.15 -4.73
N VAL A 16 1.35 2.40 -5.56
CA VAL A 16 1.41 0.94 -5.46
C VAL A 16 2.81 0.45 -5.73
N ILE A 17 3.05 -0.80 -5.36
CA ILE A 17 4.22 -1.56 -5.77
C ILE A 17 3.75 -2.57 -6.81
N GLU A 18 4.31 -2.48 -8.01
CA GLU A 18 4.12 -3.48 -9.04
C GLU A 18 5.05 -4.64 -8.75
N ARG A 19 4.49 -5.83 -8.59
CA ARG A 19 5.23 -7.05 -8.37
C ARG A 19 5.13 -7.93 -9.60
N ILE A 20 6.27 -8.40 -10.09
CA ILE A 20 6.32 -9.41 -11.16
C ILE A 20 7.05 -10.63 -10.60
N ARG A 21 6.33 -11.74 -10.49
CA ARG A 21 6.87 -12.98 -9.94
C ARG A 21 6.22 -14.17 -10.63
N ASP A 22 7.04 -15.13 -11.06
CA ASP A 22 6.56 -16.35 -11.72
C ASP A 22 5.65 -16.06 -12.92
N GLY A 23 5.98 -15.03 -13.70
CA GLY A 23 5.20 -14.61 -14.88
C GLY A 23 3.91 -13.87 -14.56
N LEU A 24 3.60 -13.64 -13.29
CA LEU A 24 2.41 -12.91 -12.85
C LEU A 24 2.75 -11.49 -12.46
N THR A 25 1.91 -10.55 -12.88
CA THR A 25 2.04 -9.14 -12.50
C THR A 25 0.85 -8.77 -11.61
N TYR A 26 1.15 -8.15 -10.46
CA TYR A 26 0.09 -7.67 -9.56
C TYR A 26 0.54 -6.38 -8.87
N TYR A 27 -0.44 -5.64 -8.37
CA TYR A 27 -0.23 -4.31 -7.79
C TYR A 27 -0.70 -4.31 -6.34
N VAL A 28 0.20 -3.96 -5.42
CA VAL A 28 -0.09 -3.99 -3.99
C VAL A 28 0.09 -2.61 -3.37
N LEU A 29 -0.69 -2.31 -2.35
CA LEU A 29 -0.47 -1.11 -1.55
C LEU A 29 0.89 -1.19 -0.86
N PRO A 30 1.60 -0.06 -0.72
CA PRO A 30 2.88 -0.03 -0.02
C PRO A 30 2.71 -0.48 1.44
N GLY A 31 3.65 -1.25 1.93
CA GLY A 31 3.62 -1.72 3.31
C GLY A 31 4.50 -2.93 3.53
N GLY A 32 4.62 -3.34 4.77
CA GLY A 32 5.42 -4.48 5.13
C GLY A 32 5.23 -4.89 6.58
N GLN A 33 6.08 -5.81 7.02
CA GLN A 33 6.01 -6.36 8.37
C GLN A 33 6.38 -5.32 9.42
N VAL A 34 5.62 -5.29 10.50
CA VAL A 34 5.92 -4.42 11.65
C VAL A 34 7.08 -5.03 12.43
N ASP A 35 8.13 -4.24 12.66
CA ASP A 35 9.30 -4.68 13.41
C ASP A 35 9.04 -4.63 14.92
N PRO A 36 9.75 -5.45 15.72
CA PRO A 36 9.62 -5.40 17.17
C PRO A 36 9.84 -3.99 17.73
N GLY A 37 8.94 -3.53 18.59
CA GLY A 37 9.03 -2.21 19.22
C GLY A 37 8.50 -1.05 18.38
N GLU A 38 8.12 -1.30 17.15
CA GLU A 38 7.55 -0.32 16.23
C GLU A 38 6.04 -0.22 16.43
N THR A 39 5.49 1.00 16.37
CA THR A 39 4.04 1.14 16.25
C THR A 39 3.61 0.84 14.81
N LEU A 40 2.32 0.60 14.60
CA LEU A 40 1.78 0.37 13.26
C LEU A 40 2.04 1.57 12.34
N ALA A 41 1.83 2.79 12.84
CA ALA A 41 2.08 4.01 12.06
C ALA A 41 3.56 4.20 11.74
N GLU A 42 4.45 3.89 12.68
CA GLU A 42 5.90 3.94 12.43
C GLU A 42 6.31 2.96 11.34
N ALA A 43 5.80 1.72 11.39
CA ALA A 43 6.06 0.72 10.37
C ALA A 43 5.55 1.18 9.00
N ALA A 44 4.35 1.74 8.95
CA ALA A 44 3.78 2.25 7.70
C ALA A 44 4.65 3.35 7.09
N ARG A 45 5.14 4.30 7.92
CA ARG A 45 6.04 5.36 7.45
C ARG A 45 7.37 4.81 6.94
N ARG A 46 7.97 3.89 7.69
CA ARG A 46 9.25 3.28 7.32
C ARG A 46 9.14 2.52 6.02
N GLU A 47 8.14 1.65 5.89
CA GLU A 47 7.93 0.86 4.67
C GLU A 47 7.66 1.75 3.46
N THR A 48 6.89 2.82 3.65
CA THR A 48 6.62 3.76 2.56
C THR A 48 7.91 4.44 2.08
N TYR A 49 8.78 4.85 2.99
CA TYR A 49 10.07 5.43 2.62
C TYR A 49 10.96 4.41 1.91
N GLU A 50 11.04 3.20 2.44
CA GLU A 50 11.86 2.14 1.85
C GLU A 50 11.39 1.75 0.44
N GLU A 51 10.09 1.74 0.21
CA GLU A 51 9.50 1.29 -1.06
C GLU A 51 9.31 2.41 -2.08
N LEU A 52 8.88 3.59 -1.64
CA LEU A 52 8.53 4.71 -2.53
C LEU A 52 9.56 5.83 -2.55
N GLY A 53 10.40 5.94 -1.53
CA GLY A 53 11.29 7.09 -1.36
C GLY A 53 10.59 8.33 -0.80
N LEU A 54 9.36 8.19 -0.32
CA LEU A 54 8.56 9.30 0.17
C LEU A 54 8.47 9.31 1.69
N HIS A 55 8.63 10.50 2.26
CA HIS A 55 8.24 10.79 3.64
C HIS A 55 6.77 11.15 3.65
N VAL A 56 6.01 10.59 4.57
CA VAL A 56 4.57 10.79 4.63
C VAL A 56 4.11 11.24 6.00
N ARG A 57 3.00 12.00 5.99
CA ARG A 57 2.22 12.27 7.19
C ARG A 57 1.11 11.23 7.26
N ILE A 58 0.96 10.58 8.40
CA ILE A 58 -0.12 9.64 8.65
C ILE A 58 -1.33 10.40 9.19
N HIS A 59 -2.46 10.33 8.49
CA HIS A 59 -3.70 10.97 8.93
C HIS A 59 -4.47 10.10 9.93
N GLY A 60 -4.42 8.79 9.75
CA GLY A 60 -5.08 7.85 10.65
C GLY A 60 -5.35 6.52 9.98
N ALA A 61 -5.79 5.56 10.80
CA ALA A 61 -6.15 4.23 10.31
C ALA A 61 -7.44 4.30 9.48
N VAL A 62 -7.48 3.57 8.37
CA VAL A 62 -8.64 3.53 7.47
C VAL A 62 -9.15 2.12 7.23
N ALA A 63 -8.29 1.11 7.30
CA ALA A 63 -8.72 -0.25 7.02
C ALA A 63 -7.85 -1.29 7.72
N VAL A 64 -8.45 -2.43 8.04
CA VAL A 64 -7.76 -3.63 8.49
C VAL A 64 -8.22 -4.76 7.59
N VAL A 65 -7.27 -5.47 7.01
CA VAL A 65 -7.56 -6.61 6.13
C VAL A 65 -6.96 -7.86 6.73
N ASN A 66 -7.80 -8.84 7.00
CA ASN A 66 -7.37 -10.16 7.46
C ASN A 66 -7.30 -11.09 6.27
N PHE A 67 -6.14 -11.68 6.04
CA PHE A 67 -5.92 -12.63 4.97
C PHE A 67 -5.07 -13.78 5.49
N ARG A 68 -5.70 -14.95 5.64
CA ARG A 68 -5.03 -16.13 6.22
C ARG A 68 -4.54 -15.80 7.64
N GLU A 69 -3.25 -15.94 7.92
CA GLU A 69 -2.66 -15.67 9.24
C GLU A 69 -2.08 -14.26 9.35
N THR A 70 -2.34 -13.41 8.36
CA THR A 70 -1.80 -12.04 8.30
C THR A 70 -2.90 -11.02 8.55
N THR A 71 -2.62 -10.07 9.45
CA THR A 71 -3.46 -8.89 9.67
C THR A 71 -2.73 -7.68 9.10
N GLN A 72 -3.35 -6.99 8.16
CA GLN A 72 -2.77 -5.83 7.48
C GLN A 72 -3.51 -4.58 7.88
N HIS A 73 -2.79 -3.61 8.48
CA HIS A 73 -3.34 -2.33 8.90
C HIS A 73 -2.96 -1.26 7.89
N TYR A 74 -3.94 -0.52 7.37
CA TYR A 74 -3.70 0.54 6.39
C TYR A 74 -4.08 1.90 6.94
N PHE A 75 -3.23 2.88 6.64
CA PHE A 75 -3.38 4.27 7.07
C PHE A 75 -3.50 5.17 5.85
N LEU A 76 -4.39 6.14 5.93
CA LEU A 76 -4.41 7.22 4.95
C LEU A 76 -3.22 8.13 5.21
N ALA A 77 -2.45 8.41 4.18
CA ALA A 77 -1.24 9.21 4.28
C ALA A 77 -1.16 10.24 3.16
N GLU A 78 -0.33 11.28 3.38
CA GLU A 78 0.01 12.23 2.34
C GLU A 78 1.53 12.40 2.26
N ALA A 79 2.05 12.60 1.07
CA ALA A 79 3.47 12.83 0.85
C ALA A 79 3.84 14.23 1.34
N ILE A 80 4.90 14.32 2.17
CA ILE A 80 5.42 15.59 2.70
C ILE A 80 6.88 15.83 2.36
N GLY A 81 7.55 14.89 1.69
CA GLY A 81 8.95 15.03 1.32
C GLY A 81 9.44 13.80 0.59
N GLY A 82 10.69 13.83 0.15
CA GLY A 82 11.30 12.76 -0.61
C GLY A 82 10.97 12.87 -2.09
N GLU A 83 11.38 11.85 -2.85
CA GLU A 83 11.16 11.79 -4.29
C GLU A 83 10.64 10.40 -4.66
N PHE A 84 9.49 10.37 -5.31
CA PHE A 84 8.84 9.11 -5.70
C PHE A 84 9.73 8.30 -6.64
N GLY A 85 9.82 6.99 -6.37
CA GLY A 85 10.63 6.09 -7.18
C GLY A 85 12.08 5.94 -6.72
N THR A 86 12.46 6.59 -5.60
CA THR A 86 13.81 6.50 -5.05
C THR A 86 13.91 5.57 -3.84
N GLY A 87 12.93 4.69 -3.64
CA GLY A 87 12.96 3.72 -2.55
C GLY A 87 14.21 2.86 -2.62
N ALA A 88 14.85 2.63 -1.46
CA ALA A 88 16.12 1.92 -1.34
C ALA A 88 16.04 0.72 -0.39
N GLY A 89 14.83 0.24 -0.10
CA GLY A 89 14.65 -0.98 0.67
C GLY A 89 15.17 -2.20 -0.10
N PRO A 90 15.51 -3.30 0.59
CA PRO A 90 16.09 -4.48 -0.05
C PRO A 90 15.25 -5.05 -1.19
N GLU A 91 13.92 -4.98 -1.07
CA GLU A 91 13.00 -5.50 -2.09
C GLU A 91 13.10 -4.74 -3.40
N MET A 92 13.38 -3.44 -3.36
CA MET A 92 13.33 -2.57 -4.54
C MET A 92 14.47 -2.82 -5.52
N ASP A 93 15.52 -3.53 -5.08
CA ASP A 93 16.67 -3.89 -5.93
C ASP A 93 16.60 -5.31 -6.49
N SER A 94 15.47 -6.02 -6.25
CA SER A 94 15.35 -7.41 -6.67
C SER A 94 15.19 -7.52 -8.19
N PRO A 95 16.02 -8.31 -8.88
CA PRO A 95 15.85 -8.54 -10.32
C PRO A 95 14.59 -9.34 -10.61
N VAL A 96 14.06 -9.18 -11.83
CA VAL A 96 12.83 -9.85 -12.29
C VAL A 96 12.88 -11.36 -12.16
N ASP A 97 14.06 -11.95 -12.41
CA ASP A 97 14.26 -13.40 -12.38
C ASP A 97 14.69 -13.94 -11.01
N SER A 98 14.71 -13.10 -9.97
CA SER A 98 14.99 -13.54 -8.60
C SER A 98 13.80 -14.31 -8.02
N GLU A 99 14.04 -15.08 -6.96
CA GLU A 99 12.97 -15.82 -6.28
C GLU A 99 11.86 -14.91 -5.75
N ARG A 100 12.20 -13.71 -5.28
CA ARG A 100 11.21 -12.75 -4.79
C ARG A 100 10.56 -11.93 -5.92
N GLY A 101 11.06 -12.04 -7.15
CA GLY A 101 10.59 -11.27 -8.30
C GLY A 101 11.05 -9.82 -8.25
N SER A 102 10.43 -8.97 -9.06
CA SER A 102 10.75 -7.54 -9.08
C SER A 102 9.74 -6.72 -8.30
N TYR A 103 10.19 -5.56 -7.84
CA TYR A 103 9.40 -4.57 -7.13
C TYR A 103 9.61 -3.22 -7.80
N ARG A 104 8.53 -2.55 -8.18
CA ARG A 104 8.62 -1.22 -8.80
C ARG A 104 7.51 -0.33 -8.29
N ALA A 105 7.85 0.85 -7.77
CA ALA A 105 6.88 1.84 -7.37
C ALA A 105 6.23 2.48 -8.59
N LEU A 106 4.90 2.62 -8.59
CA LEU A 106 4.20 3.38 -9.63
C LEU A 106 2.88 3.95 -9.08
N TRP A 107 2.30 4.90 -9.82
CA TRP A 107 0.98 5.43 -9.56
C TRP A 107 -0.01 4.65 -10.41
N LEU A 108 -0.90 3.88 -9.76
CA LEU A 108 -1.93 3.12 -10.47
C LEU A 108 -3.08 4.07 -10.81
N PRO A 109 -3.42 4.23 -12.09
CA PRO A 109 -4.48 5.17 -12.46
C PRO A 109 -5.87 4.65 -12.03
N PRO A 110 -6.84 5.56 -11.82
CA PRO A 110 -8.15 5.19 -11.30
C PRO A 110 -8.88 4.10 -12.07
N HIS A 111 -8.76 4.07 -13.40
CA HIS A 111 -9.43 3.06 -14.21
C HIS A 111 -8.91 1.64 -13.98
N ARG A 112 -7.80 1.50 -13.23
CA ARG A 112 -7.18 0.22 -12.92
C ARG A 112 -7.28 -0.18 -11.45
N TYR A 113 -8.03 0.55 -10.63
CA TYR A 113 -8.15 0.26 -9.20
C TYR A 113 -8.69 -1.16 -8.91
N GLY A 114 -9.42 -1.75 -9.84
CA GLY A 114 -9.88 -3.13 -9.69
C GLY A 114 -8.78 -4.17 -9.67
N GLU A 115 -7.56 -3.82 -10.09
CA GLU A 115 -6.39 -4.71 -10.09
C GLU A 115 -5.59 -4.61 -8.78
N LEU A 116 -5.95 -3.68 -7.90
CA LEU A 116 -5.20 -3.41 -6.67
C LEU A 116 -5.41 -4.51 -5.63
N LYS A 117 -4.32 -4.83 -4.92
CA LYS A 117 -4.34 -5.68 -3.72
C LYS A 117 -4.07 -4.83 -2.47
N PRO A 118 -4.73 -5.08 -1.34
CA PRO A 118 -5.66 -6.18 -1.07
C PRO A 118 -6.94 -6.05 -1.89
N LYS A 119 -7.43 -7.19 -2.35
CA LYS A 119 -8.58 -7.25 -3.25
C LYS A 119 -9.83 -6.52 -2.73
N PRO A 120 -10.23 -6.64 -1.46
CA PRO A 120 -11.42 -5.92 -0.98
C PRO A 120 -11.29 -4.40 -1.10
N ILE A 121 -10.11 -3.85 -0.87
CA ILE A 121 -9.86 -2.41 -1.02
C ILE A 121 -9.94 -2.02 -2.49
N GLY A 122 -9.25 -2.76 -3.36
CA GLY A 122 -9.28 -2.51 -4.80
C GLY A 122 -10.70 -2.54 -5.38
N ALA A 123 -11.49 -3.54 -4.99
CA ALA A 123 -12.87 -3.67 -5.44
C ALA A 123 -13.73 -2.47 -5.00
N THR A 124 -13.55 -2.02 -3.76
CA THR A 124 -14.27 -0.86 -3.24
C THR A 124 -13.91 0.41 -3.99
N LEU A 125 -12.61 0.65 -4.21
CA LEU A 125 -12.15 1.86 -4.89
C LEU A 125 -12.59 1.89 -6.36
N ALA A 126 -12.62 0.72 -7.00
CA ALA A 126 -13.08 0.61 -8.39
C ALA A 126 -14.58 0.88 -8.56
N ALA A 127 -15.37 0.69 -7.49
CA ALA A 127 -16.82 0.77 -7.54
C ALA A 127 -17.39 2.14 -7.18
N VAL A 128 -16.57 3.08 -6.74
CA VAL A 128 -17.04 4.40 -6.26
C VAL A 128 -16.56 5.53 -7.17
N PRO A 129 -17.37 6.63 -7.30
CA PRO A 129 -16.99 7.74 -8.17
C PRO A 129 -15.87 8.62 -7.62
N ASP A 130 -15.71 8.69 -6.29
CA ASP A 130 -14.66 9.48 -5.66
C ASP A 130 -13.96 8.64 -4.59
N PRO A 131 -12.98 7.81 -5.00
CA PRO A 131 -12.28 6.92 -4.08
C PRO A 131 -11.58 7.63 -2.92
N GLU A 132 -10.96 8.78 -3.17
CA GLU A 132 -10.26 9.52 -2.12
C GLU A 132 -11.22 10.00 -1.05
N ALA A 133 -12.39 10.52 -1.43
CA ALA A 133 -13.41 10.94 -0.48
C ALA A 133 -13.93 9.76 0.35
N VAL A 134 -14.11 8.60 -0.28
CA VAL A 134 -14.56 7.39 0.41
C VAL A 134 -13.54 6.95 1.45
N VAL A 135 -12.26 6.88 1.10
CA VAL A 135 -11.21 6.49 2.05
C VAL A 135 -11.07 7.52 3.17
N THR A 136 -11.17 8.80 2.85
CA THR A 136 -11.13 9.87 3.86
C THR A 136 -12.26 9.66 4.89
N GLY A 137 -13.42 9.24 4.43
CA GLY A 137 -14.54 8.90 5.32
C GLY A 137 -14.24 7.75 6.28
N TRP A 138 -13.37 6.84 5.91
CA TRP A 138 -12.97 5.71 6.77
C TRP A 138 -12.12 6.14 7.96
N LEU A 139 -11.58 7.35 7.97
CA LEU A 139 -10.88 7.89 9.15
C LEU A 139 -11.79 7.94 10.38
N ALA A 140 -13.07 8.24 10.18
CA ALA A 140 -14.04 8.31 11.27
C ALA A 140 -14.45 6.91 11.76
N ALA A 141 -14.45 5.92 10.86
CA ALA A 141 -14.84 4.55 11.16
C ALA A 141 -14.06 3.59 10.25
N PRO A 142 -12.85 3.20 10.65
CA PRO A 142 -12.04 2.28 9.85
C PRO A 142 -12.78 0.99 9.53
N LEU A 143 -12.62 0.49 8.31
CA LEU A 143 -13.30 -0.71 7.84
C LEU A 143 -12.46 -1.96 8.10
N GLY A 144 -13.16 -3.05 8.40
CA GLY A 144 -12.55 -4.36 8.47
C GLY A 144 -12.96 -5.21 7.27
N PHE A 145 -11.99 -5.89 6.69
CA PHE A 145 -12.23 -6.80 5.57
C PHE A 145 -11.60 -8.15 5.87
N ASP A 146 -12.30 -9.21 5.49
CA ASP A 146 -11.73 -10.56 5.49
C ASP A 146 -11.53 -10.95 4.03
N GLU A 147 -10.30 -11.21 3.63
CA GLU A 147 -9.96 -11.64 2.28
C GLU A 147 -9.75 -13.13 2.25
N VAL A 148 -10.44 -13.81 1.37
CA VAL A 148 -10.37 -15.27 1.20
C VAL A 148 -9.63 -15.66 -0.07
#